data_814d2f5b05796939aa4099ede798801f
#
_entry.id   814d2f5b05796939aa4099ede798801f
#
_cell.length_a   1.000
_cell.length_b   1.000
_cell.length_c   1.000
_cell.angle_alpha   90.00
_cell.angle_beta   90.00
_cell.angle_gamma   90.00
#
_symmetry.space_group_name_H-M   'P 1'
#
loop_
_entity.id
_entity.type
_entity.pdbx_description
1 polymer ?
#
loop_
_entity_poly.entity_id
_entity_poly.type
_entity_poly.pdbx_seq_one_letter_code
_entity_poly.pdbx_strand_id
1 'polypeptide(L)'
;MRNTPFILAAAALALASPAAAQEKLTVYTYDSFTAEWGPGPAVEKAFEAECGCDVEFVAVADGVALLNRLRLEGRSTRADIVLGLDTNLTFEAKETGLFAPHGVSLERVDVPGGWDDDVFVPYDYGYFAFVYDSEAIATPPASLKELVEGGSDEKIVIQDPRTSTPGLGLLLWVKAVYGDEAADAWEKLRDKVLTVTPGWSEAYGLFTNGEAAMVLSYTTSPAYHEIAEGSRRYQAAAFAEGHYLQVEVAARTVKGEAN
;
A
#
# COMPACT_ATOMS: atom_id res chain seq x y z
N MET A 1 -28.19 -76.37 -34.83
CA MET A 1 -27.36 -75.98 -33.65
C MET A 1 -26.78 -74.63 -33.97
N ARG A 2 -27.32 -73.55 -33.39
CA ARG A 2 -26.88 -72.17 -33.64
C ARG A 2 -26.14 -71.69 -32.39
N ASN A 3 -24.84 -71.49 -32.50
CA ASN A 3 -24.00 -70.90 -31.41
C ASN A 3 -24.08 -69.39 -31.45
N THR A 4 -24.56 -68.77 -30.37
CA THR A 4 -24.58 -67.35 -30.17
C THR A 4 -23.36 -66.95 -29.27
N PRO A 5 -22.50 -65.99 -29.69
CA PRO A 5 -21.43 -65.53 -28.83
C PRO A 5 -21.95 -64.50 -27.84
N PHE A 6 -21.64 -64.68 -26.54
CA PHE A 6 -21.84 -63.70 -25.51
C PHE A 6 -20.71 -62.68 -25.60
N ILE A 7 -21.07 -61.42 -25.84
CA ILE A 7 -20.13 -60.26 -25.74
C ILE A 7 -20.20 -59.76 -24.31
N LEU A 8 -19.13 -59.95 -23.55
CA LEU A 8 -18.92 -59.29 -22.26
C LEU A 8 -18.52 -57.82 -22.52
N ALA A 9 -19.38 -56.85 -22.19
CA ALA A 9 -19.06 -55.46 -22.15
C ALA A 9 -18.39 -55.15 -20.79
N ALA A 10 -17.10 -54.89 -20.80
CA ALA A 10 -16.38 -54.39 -19.60
C ALA A 10 -16.66 -52.89 -19.45
N ALA A 11 -17.43 -52.50 -18.44
CA ALA A 11 -17.66 -51.11 -18.07
C ALA A 11 -16.41 -50.61 -17.32
N ALA A 12 -15.64 -49.73 -17.94
CA ALA A 12 -14.55 -49.00 -17.27
C ALA A 12 -15.17 -47.90 -16.41
N LEU A 13 -15.18 -48.10 -15.07
CA LEU A 13 -15.44 -47.00 -14.11
C LEU A 13 -14.25 -46.07 -14.12
N ALA A 14 -14.40 -44.91 -14.73
CA ALA A 14 -13.46 -43.79 -14.55
C ALA A 14 -13.64 -43.26 -13.12
N LEU A 15 -12.66 -43.54 -12.27
CA LEU A 15 -12.54 -42.90 -10.95
C LEU A 15 -12.21 -41.42 -11.17
N ALA A 16 -13.21 -40.55 -11.13
CA ALA A 16 -13.02 -39.12 -11.03
C ALA A 16 -12.43 -38.88 -9.66
N SER A 17 -11.12 -38.60 -9.59
CA SER A 17 -10.49 -38.06 -8.37
C SER A 17 -11.20 -36.76 -8.03
N PRO A 18 -11.67 -36.54 -6.78
CA PRO A 18 -12.16 -35.22 -6.38
C PRO A 18 -11.01 -34.22 -6.58
N ALA A 19 -11.26 -33.19 -7.35
CA ALA A 19 -10.36 -32.05 -7.40
C ALA A 19 -10.24 -31.54 -5.95
N ALA A 20 -9.07 -31.63 -5.35
CA ALA A 20 -8.83 -31.02 -4.05
C ALA A 20 -9.14 -29.52 -4.21
N ALA A 21 -9.98 -28.99 -3.33
CA ALA A 21 -10.22 -27.56 -3.30
C ALA A 21 -8.85 -26.88 -3.08
N GLN A 22 -8.53 -25.92 -3.94
CA GLN A 22 -7.29 -25.16 -3.86
C GLN A 22 -7.27 -24.42 -2.52
N GLU A 23 -6.16 -24.46 -1.80
CA GLU A 23 -6.02 -23.77 -0.53
C GLU A 23 -6.09 -22.27 -0.78
N LYS A 24 -6.92 -21.55 -0.01
CA LYS A 24 -7.15 -20.13 -0.18
C LYS A 24 -6.27 -19.34 0.78
N LEU A 25 -5.51 -18.40 0.25
CA LEU A 25 -4.71 -17.43 1.00
C LEU A 25 -5.36 -16.06 0.92
N THR A 26 -5.86 -15.54 2.04
CA THR A 26 -6.51 -14.23 2.09
C THR A 26 -5.50 -13.16 2.51
N VAL A 27 -5.26 -12.20 1.63
CA VAL A 27 -4.33 -11.08 1.85
C VAL A 27 -5.12 -9.78 1.98
N TYR A 28 -5.06 -9.16 3.15
CA TYR A 28 -5.62 -7.83 3.34
C TYR A 28 -4.59 -6.77 2.93
N THR A 29 -5.01 -5.83 2.10
CA THR A 29 -4.14 -4.81 1.53
C THR A 29 -4.90 -3.52 1.21
N TYR A 30 -4.35 -2.66 0.36
CA TYR A 30 -4.90 -1.36 -0.02
C TYR A 30 -5.20 -1.27 -1.54
N ASP A 31 -6.06 -0.31 -1.90
CA ASP A 31 -6.65 -0.21 -3.23
C ASP A 31 -5.61 -0.09 -4.35
N SER A 32 -4.59 0.77 -4.20
CA SER A 32 -3.58 0.96 -5.24
C SER A 32 -2.69 -0.26 -5.46
N PHE A 33 -2.50 -1.12 -4.44
CA PHE A 33 -1.80 -2.39 -4.61
C PHE A 33 -2.54 -3.32 -5.56
N THR A 34 -3.87 -3.40 -5.44
CA THR A 34 -4.71 -4.32 -6.21
C THR A 34 -5.24 -3.74 -7.53
N ALA A 35 -4.98 -2.46 -7.80
CA ALA A 35 -5.38 -1.83 -9.04
C ALA A 35 -4.74 -2.54 -10.27
N GLU A 36 -5.37 -2.44 -11.43
CA GLU A 36 -4.87 -3.07 -12.67
C GLU A 36 -3.43 -2.66 -13.01
N TRP A 37 -3.07 -1.41 -12.69
CA TRP A 37 -1.73 -0.85 -12.86
C TRP A 37 -0.82 -1.07 -11.66
N GLY A 38 -1.35 -1.57 -10.53
CA GLY A 38 -0.60 -1.86 -9.32
C GLY A 38 0.15 -3.19 -9.40
N PRO A 39 0.98 -3.52 -8.41
CA PRO A 39 1.76 -4.75 -8.41
C PRO A 39 0.94 -6.02 -8.11
N GLY A 40 -0.23 -5.88 -7.49
CA GLY A 40 -1.06 -6.99 -7.01
C GLY A 40 -1.34 -8.07 -8.06
N PRO A 41 -1.85 -7.73 -9.26
CA PRO A 41 -2.16 -8.75 -10.29
C PRO A 41 -0.94 -9.56 -10.74
N ALA A 42 0.24 -8.94 -10.77
CA ALA A 42 1.47 -9.64 -11.14
C ALA A 42 1.98 -10.53 -9.99
N VAL A 43 1.87 -10.06 -8.75
CA VAL A 43 2.22 -10.82 -7.53
C VAL A 43 1.31 -12.03 -7.37
N GLU A 44 -0.01 -11.85 -7.48
CA GLU A 44 -1.01 -12.93 -7.43
C GLU A 44 -0.66 -14.03 -8.43
N LYS A 45 -0.56 -13.68 -9.70
CA LYS A 45 -0.25 -14.63 -10.77
C LYS A 45 1.05 -15.41 -10.53
N ALA A 46 2.11 -14.71 -10.08
CA ALA A 46 3.42 -15.33 -9.85
C ALA A 46 3.38 -16.27 -8.65
N PHE A 47 2.75 -15.84 -7.55
CA PHE A 47 2.69 -16.60 -6.32
C PHE A 47 1.77 -17.82 -6.44
N GLU A 48 0.61 -17.69 -7.08
CA GLU A 48 -0.29 -18.83 -7.35
C GLU A 48 0.36 -19.92 -8.20
N ALA A 49 1.16 -19.52 -9.18
CA ALA A 49 1.92 -20.47 -10.00
C ALA A 49 2.96 -21.26 -9.18
N GLU A 50 3.46 -20.69 -8.09
CA GLU A 50 4.46 -21.31 -7.20
C GLU A 50 3.82 -22.13 -6.09
N CYS A 51 2.81 -21.59 -5.40
CA CYS A 51 2.16 -22.26 -4.25
C CYS A 51 1.10 -23.28 -4.67
N GLY A 52 0.50 -23.14 -5.85
CA GLY A 52 -0.69 -23.91 -6.25
C GLY A 52 -1.93 -23.56 -5.41
N CYS A 53 -1.93 -22.42 -4.75
CA CYS A 53 -3.04 -21.89 -3.95
C CYS A 53 -3.86 -20.85 -4.73
N ASP A 54 -4.96 -20.37 -4.15
CA ASP A 54 -5.84 -19.31 -4.64
C ASP A 54 -5.63 -18.07 -3.74
N VAL A 55 -5.10 -16.98 -4.28
CA VAL A 55 -4.84 -15.74 -3.54
C VAL A 55 -6.04 -14.82 -3.64
N GLU A 56 -6.64 -14.46 -2.52
CA GLU A 56 -7.72 -13.48 -2.46
C GLU A 56 -7.22 -12.17 -1.84
N PHE A 57 -7.11 -11.11 -2.63
CA PHE A 57 -6.88 -9.77 -2.10
C PHE A 57 -8.18 -9.16 -1.58
N VAL A 58 -8.12 -8.57 -0.39
CA VAL A 58 -9.21 -7.81 0.21
C VAL A 58 -8.69 -6.42 0.51
N ALA A 59 -9.00 -5.47 -0.39
CA ALA A 59 -8.48 -4.13 -0.31
C ALA A 59 -9.36 -3.20 0.54
N VAL A 60 -8.72 -2.19 1.12
CA VAL A 60 -9.30 -1.00 1.74
C VAL A 60 -8.62 0.24 1.18
N ALA A 61 -9.09 1.43 1.54
CA ALA A 61 -8.58 2.68 0.95
C ALA A 61 -7.06 2.86 1.10
N ASP A 62 -6.50 2.53 2.30
CA ASP A 62 -5.07 2.75 2.58
C ASP A 62 -4.63 2.04 3.88
N GLY A 63 -3.33 2.11 4.23
CA GLY A 63 -2.72 1.33 5.31
C GLY A 63 -3.25 1.63 6.71
N VAL A 64 -3.58 2.88 7.05
CA VAL A 64 -4.19 3.18 8.36
C VAL A 64 -5.61 2.60 8.45
N ALA A 65 -6.39 2.68 7.37
CA ALA A 65 -7.70 2.03 7.28
C ALA A 65 -7.58 0.50 7.41
N LEU A 66 -6.50 -0.08 6.88
CA LEU A 66 -6.18 -1.49 7.01
C LEU A 66 -5.97 -1.91 8.48
N LEU A 67 -5.14 -1.18 9.22
CA LEU A 67 -4.94 -1.43 10.65
C LEU A 67 -6.24 -1.24 11.46
N ASN A 68 -7.01 -0.22 11.15
CA ASN A 68 -8.30 0.02 11.80
C ASN A 68 -9.29 -1.12 11.57
N ARG A 69 -9.35 -1.66 10.36
CA ARG A 69 -10.15 -2.84 10.04
C ARG A 69 -9.73 -4.06 10.86
N LEU A 70 -8.43 -4.32 10.94
CA LEU A 70 -7.90 -5.43 11.75
C LEU A 70 -8.25 -5.28 13.24
N ARG A 71 -8.16 -4.06 13.79
CA ARG A 71 -8.57 -3.77 15.16
C ARG A 71 -10.06 -4.05 15.40
N LEU A 72 -10.91 -3.73 14.44
CA LEU A 72 -12.35 -4.00 14.53
C LEU A 72 -12.68 -5.50 14.44
N GLU A 73 -12.00 -6.23 13.56
CA GLU A 73 -12.20 -7.67 13.38
C GLU A 73 -11.55 -8.49 14.52
N GLY A 74 -10.45 -8.00 15.08
CA GLY A 74 -9.70 -8.68 16.14
C GLY A 74 -9.28 -10.09 15.71
N ARG A 75 -9.35 -11.06 16.61
CA ARG A 75 -9.00 -12.47 16.32
C ARG A 75 -9.96 -13.17 15.35
N SER A 76 -11.08 -12.55 14.99
CA SER A 76 -11.99 -13.07 13.97
C SER A 76 -11.64 -12.62 12.54
N THR A 77 -10.53 -11.93 12.36
CA THR A 77 -10.04 -11.53 11.04
C THR A 77 -9.91 -12.75 10.13
N ARG A 78 -10.22 -12.55 8.85
CA ARG A 78 -10.03 -13.57 7.82
C ARG A 78 -8.67 -13.47 7.14
N ALA A 79 -7.92 -12.41 7.39
CA ALA A 79 -6.61 -12.23 6.81
C ALA A 79 -5.62 -13.30 7.27
N ASP A 80 -4.95 -13.96 6.34
CA ASP A 80 -3.78 -14.79 6.59
C ASP A 80 -2.53 -13.91 6.58
N ILE A 81 -2.48 -12.97 5.63
CA ILE A 81 -1.41 -11.98 5.46
C ILE A 81 -2.03 -10.58 5.47
N VAL A 82 -1.30 -9.64 6.02
CA VAL A 82 -1.55 -8.20 5.93
C VAL A 82 -0.37 -7.58 5.20
N LEU A 83 -0.63 -6.80 4.15
CA LEU A 83 0.37 -6.17 3.31
C LEU A 83 0.00 -4.69 3.09
N GLY A 84 0.91 -3.75 3.41
CA GLY A 84 0.68 -2.32 3.25
C GLY A 84 0.47 -1.54 4.54
N LEU A 85 0.88 -2.09 5.69
CA LEU A 85 1.23 -1.25 6.83
C LEU A 85 2.62 -0.67 6.58
N ASP A 86 2.94 0.45 7.22
CA ASP A 86 4.26 1.05 7.14
C ASP A 86 4.94 1.17 8.51
N THR A 87 6.20 1.58 8.52
CA THR A 87 7.00 1.80 9.73
C THR A 87 6.35 2.70 10.77
N ASN A 88 5.45 3.60 10.36
CA ASN A 88 4.73 4.48 11.29
C ASN A 88 3.61 3.75 12.06
N LEU A 89 3.19 2.58 11.56
CA LEU A 89 2.10 1.78 12.13
C LEU A 89 2.56 0.50 12.82
N THR A 90 3.81 0.05 12.61
CA THR A 90 4.29 -1.26 13.10
C THR A 90 4.20 -1.39 14.62
N PHE A 91 4.52 -0.33 15.36
CA PHE A 91 4.42 -0.35 16.83
C PHE A 91 2.97 -0.59 17.28
N GLU A 92 2.03 0.20 16.77
CA GLU A 92 0.61 0.06 17.11
C GLU A 92 0.01 -1.27 16.62
N ALA A 93 0.50 -1.78 15.50
CA ALA A 93 0.08 -3.06 14.97
C ALA A 93 0.53 -4.20 15.90
N LYS A 94 1.77 -4.20 16.40
CA LYS A 94 2.25 -5.18 17.39
C LYS A 94 1.41 -5.19 18.67
N GLU A 95 1.03 -4.01 19.17
CA GLU A 95 0.19 -3.89 20.38
C GLU A 95 -1.19 -4.54 20.23
N THR A 96 -1.66 -4.78 19.01
CA THR A 96 -2.94 -5.49 18.79
C THR A 96 -2.86 -6.97 19.17
N GLY A 97 -1.68 -7.57 19.18
CA GLY A 97 -1.48 -9.01 19.37
C GLY A 97 -2.09 -9.88 18.25
N LEU A 98 -2.29 -9.30 17.06
CA LEU A 98 -2.89 -9.98 15.90
C LEU A 98 -1.85 -10.54 14.92
N PHE A 99 -0.57 -10.27 15.13
CA PHE A 99 0.51 -10.67 14.24
C PHE A 99 1.41 -11.70 14.89
N ALA A 100 1.99 -12.56 14.07
CA ALA A 100 2.90 -13.64 14.48
C ALA A 100 4.28 -13.44 13.84
N PRO A 101 5.35 -13.97 14.46
CA PRO A 101 6.69 -13.92 13.88
C PRO A 101 6.72 -14.52 12.47
N HIS A 102 7.39 -13.84 11.53
CA HIS A 102 7.39 -14.23 10.11
C HIS A 102 8.22 -15.48 9.83
N GLY A 103 9.34 -15.68 10.54
CA GLY A 103 10.19 -16.86 10.39
C GLY A 103 10.99 -16.96 9.08
N VAL A 104 11.02 -15.87 8.27
CA VAL A 104 11.78 -15.82 7.01
C VAL A 104 13.14 -15.15 7.20
N SER A 105 14.13 -15.48 6.34
CA SER A 105 15.44 -14.82 6.34
C SER A 105 15.33 -13.40 5.81
N LEU A 106 15.95 -12.45 6.50
CA LEU A 106 16.03 -11.04 6.13
C LEU A 106 17.36 -10.68 5.40
N GLU A 107 18.19 -11.67 5.07
CA GLU A 107 19.51 -11.44 4.44
C GLU A 107 19.46 -10.70 3.10
N ARG A 108 18.33 -10.72 2.41
CA ARG A 108 18.10 -10.02 1.14
C ARG A 108 17.37 -8.69 1.28
N VAL A 109 17.04 -8.32 2.50
CA VAL A 109 16.34 -7.07 2.77
C VAL A 109 17.37 -5.94 2.79
N ASP A 110 17.18 -4.97 1.89
CA ASP A 110 18.03 -3.78 1.79
C ASP A 110 17.11 -2.54 1.81
N VAL A 111 16.93 -2.00 3.00
CA VAL A 111 16.13 -0.78 3.24
C VAL A 111 16.97 0.24 3.99
N PRO A 112 16.75 1.54 3.78
CA PRO A 112 17.47 2.58 4.51
C PRO A 112 17.36 2.42 6.02
N GLY A 113 18.50 2.38 6.71
CA GLY A 113 18.56 2.16 8.15
C GLY A 113 18.66 0.70 8.59
N GLY A 114 18.56 -0.25 7.67
CA GLY A 114 18.53 -1.68 7.97
C GLY A 114 17.18 -2.16 8.51
N TRP A 115 17.06 -3.48 8.71
CA TRP A 115 15.82 -4.09 9.20
C TRP A 115 16.11 -5.31 10.06
N ASP A 116 15.50 -5.39 11.24
CA ASP A 116 15.68 -6.48 12.20
C ASP A 116 14.38 -6.92 12.91
N ASP A 117 13.22 -6.48 12.40
CA ASP A 117 11.91 -6.82 12.96
C ASP A 117 11.60 -8.31 12.74
N ASP A 118 11.07 -8.99 13.76
CA ASP A 118 10.75 -10.42 13.72
C ASP A 118 9.31 -10.73 13.29
N VAL A 119 8.45 -9.70 13.21
CA VAL A 119 7.01 -9.79 12.84
C VAL A 119 6.76 -9.25 11.45
N PHE A 120 7.36 -8.13 11.11
CA PHE A 120 7.12 -7.41 9.86
C PHE A 120 8.27 -7.62 8.88
N VAL A 121 7.95 -7.92 7.63
CA VAL A 121 8.89 -8.08 6.51
C VAL A 121 8.71 -6.93 5.54
N PRO A 122 9.74 -6.10 5.29
CA PRO A 122 9.63 -5.05 4.31
C PRO A 122 9.56 -5.63 2.88
N TYR A 123 8.77 -4.99 2.02
CA TYR A 123 8.69 -5.35 0.61
C TYR A 123 9.00 -4.18 -0.31
N ASP A 124 8.81 -2.96 0.15
CA ASP A 124 9.27 -1.74 -0.50
C ASP A 124 9.56 -0.62 0.51
N TYR A 125 10.07 0.50 0.00
CA TYR A 125 10.20 1.74 0.73
C TYR A 125 10.07 2.95 -0.22
N GLY A 126 9.70 4.08 0.35
CA GLY A 126 9.59 5.33 -0.39
C GLY A 126 9.79 6.55 0.50
N TYR A 127 10.03 7.68 -0.15
CA TYR A 127 10.08 8.97 0.51
C TYR A 127 8.87 9.79 0.10
N PHE A 128 8.11 10.32 1.05
CA PHE A 128 7.01 11.21 0.75
C PHE A 128 7.49 12.47 0.05
N ALA A 129 6.75 12.93 -0.92
CA ALA A 129 7.01 14.16 -1.64
C ALA A 129 5.69 14.79 -2.11
N PHE A 130 5.68 16.10 -2.27
CA PHE A 130 4.65 16.75 -3.05
C PHE A 130 5.00 16.63 -4.53
N VAL A 131 4.15 15.94 -5.28
CA VAL A 131 4.24 15.82 -6.74
C VAL A 131 3.45 16.95 -7.35
N TYR A 132 4.01 17.60 -8.36
CA TYR A 132 3.41 18.76 -9.02
C TYR A 132 3.35 18.58 -10.53
N ASP A 133 2.42 19.29 -11.14
CA ASP A 133 2.29 19.41 -12.59
C ASP A 133 3.20 20.53 -13.09
N SER A 134 4.27 20.18 -13.81
CA SER A 134 5.23 21.17 -14.33
C SER A 134 4.66 22.10 -15.43
N GLU A 135 3.50 21.75 -16.00
CA GLU A 135 2.77 22.65 -16.91
C GLU A 135 1.95 23.72 -16.16
N ALA A 136 1.60 23.42 -14.89
CA ALA A 136 0.88 24.37 -14.04
C ALA A 136 1.82 25.18 -13.14
N ILE A 137 2.89 24.56 -12.61
CA ILE A 137 3.85 25.16 -11.67
C ILE A 137 5.24 25.20 -12.28
N ALA A 138 5.69 26.38 -12.68
CA ALA A 138 7.04 26.58 -13.23
C ALA A 138 8.13 26.55 -12.18
N THR A 139 7.82 26.93 -10.93
CA THR A 139 8.76 26.98 -9.81
C THR A 139 8.06 26.40 -8.57
N PRO A 140 8.25 25.11 -8.30
CA PRO A 140 7.66 24.47 -7.12
C PRO A 140 8.36 24.98 -5.85
N PRO A 141 7.71 24.88 -4.66
CA PRO A 141 8.33 25.19 -3.40
C PRO A 141 9.58 24.31 -3.20
N ALA A 142 10.68 24.93 -2.73
CA ALA A 142 11.95 24.26 -2.49
C ALA A 142 12.09 23.70 -1.07
N SER A 143 11.06 23.83 -0.24
CA SER A 143 11.03 23.34 1.13
C SER A 143 9.59 23.12 1.60
N LEU A 144 9.40 22.28 2.64
CA LEU A 144 8.11 22.14 3.31
C LEU A 144 7.70 23.48 3.95
N LYS A 145 8.66 24.23 4.48
CA LYS A 145 8.40 25.57 5.04
C LYS A 145 7.91 26.55 3.97
N GLU A 146 8.51 26.55 2.81
CA GLU A 146 8.06 27.39 1.69
C GLU A 146 6.66 26.98 1.19
N LEU A 147 6.36 25.69 1.13
CA LEU A 147 5.02 25.22 0.83
C LEU A 147 3.99 25.73 1.85
N VAL A 148 4.31 25.63 3.14
CA VAL A 148 3.42 26.01 4.24
C VAL A 148 3.27 27.53 4.37
N GLU A 149 4.37 28.28 4.27
CA GLU A 149 4.45 29.71 4.61
C GLU A 149 4.47 30.62 3.37
N GLY A 150 4.75 30.05 2.19
CA GLY A 150 4.84 30.83 0.95
C GLY A 150 3.50 31.37 0.50
N GLY A 151 3.55 32.47 -0.26
CA GLY A 151 2.37 33.20 -0.73
C GLY A 151 1.73 32.62 -2.01
N SER A 152 2.03 31.38 -2.43
CA SER A 152 1.43 30.81 -3.61
C SER A 152 -0.05 30.44 -3.37
N ASP A 153 -0.87 30.68 -4.39
CA ASP A 153 -2.30 30.34 -4.36
C ASP A 153 -2.58 28.90 -4.85
N GLU A 154 -1.51 28.14 -5.16
CA GLU A 154 -1.65 26.78 -5.64
C GLU A 154 -2.25 25.88 -4.55
N LYS A 155 -3.25 25.12 -4.97
CA LYS A 155 -3.93 24.19 -4.10
C LYS A 155 -3.27 22.81 -4.15
N ILE A 156 -3.25 22.17 -2.99
CA ILE A 156 -2.73 20.82 -2.80
C ILE A 156 -3.85 19.85 -2.42
N VAL A 157 -3.70 18.60 -2.82
CA VAL A 157 -4.50 17.47 -2.29
C VAL A 157 -3.65 16.65 -1.37
N ILE A 158 -4.20 16.34 -0.20
CA ILE A 158 -3.55 15.49 0.81
C ILE A 158 -4.52 14.38 1.24
N GLN A 159 -4.00 13.41 2.00
CA GLN A 159 -4.81 12.32 2.53
C GLN A 159 -5.06 12.50 4.03
N ASP A 160 -6.13 11.87 4.51
CA ASP A 160 -6.52 11.87 5.92
C ASP A 160 -5.58 10.97 6.75
N PRO A 161 -4.88 11.49 7.76
CA PRO A 161 -3.98 10.69 8.59
C PRO A 161 -4.69 9.59 9.41
N ARG A 162 -6.02 9.64 9.50
CA ARG A 162 -6.82 8.63 10.21
C ARG A 162 -7.13 7.41 9.37
N THR A 163 -6.85 7.46 8.06
CA THR A 163 -7.15 6.38 7.11
C THR A 163 -6.00 6.03 6.18
N SER A 164 -5.06 6.97 5.95
CA SER A 164 -3.99 6.88 4.94
C SER A 164 -2.61 6.95 5.56
N THR A 165 -1.69 6.08 5.12
CA THR A 165 -0.27 6.11 5.50
C THR A 165 0.44 7.36 4.98
N PRO A 166 0.27 7.83 3.72
CA PRO A 166 0.78 9.13 3.32
C PRO A 166 0.25 10.30 4.16
N GLY A 167 -1.04 10.29 4.50
CA GLY A 167 -1.62 11.32 5.37
C GLY A 167 -0.98 11.34 6.76
N LEU A 168 -0.78 10.16 7.37
CA LEU A 168 -0.05 10.02 8.63
C LEU A 168 1.42 10.44 8.48
N GLY A 169 2.06 10.04 7.39
CA GLY A 169 3.44 10.43 7.07
C GLY A 169 3.61 11.95 6.96
N LEU A 170 2.67 12.66 6.33
CA LEU A 170 2.69 14.11 6.28
C LEU A 170 2.55 14.73 7.68
N LEU A 171 1.65 14.18 8.51
CA LEU A 171 1.47 14.65 9.89
C LEU A 171 2.80 14.58 10.67
N LEU A 172 3.51 13.46 10.54
CA LEU A 172 4.79 13.22 11.18
C LEU A 172 5.91 14.07 10.56
N TRP A 173 5.91 14.25 9.25
CA TRP A 173 6.89 15.09 8.54
C TRP A 173 6.77 16.56 8.96
N VAL A 174 5.55 17.10 9.02
CA VAL A 174 5.32 18.44 9.56
C VAL A 174 5.81 18.55 11.01
N LYS A 175 5.52 17.53 11.85
CA LYS A 175 6.02 17.52 13.24
C LYS A 175 7.55 17.47 13.30
N ALA A 176 8.20 16.72 12.41
CA ALA A 176 9.66 16.63 12.36
C ALA A 176 10.32 17.95 11.96
N VAL A 177 9.71 18.70 11.02
CA VAL A 177 10.26 19.97 10.52
C VAL A 177 9.97 21.14 11.48
N TYR A 178 8.77 21.19 12.04
CA TYR A 178 8.31 22.34 12.84
C TYR A 178 8.38 22.13 14.35
N GLY A 179 8.60 20.90 14.82
CA GLY A 179 8.65 20.64 16.26
C GLY A 179 7.38 21.09 16.98
N ASP A 180 7.54 21.98 17.98
CA ASP A 180 6.41 22.47 18.77
C ASP A 180 5.52 23.47 18.01
N GLU A 181 5.99 24.04 16.90
CA GLU A 181 5.23 24.93 16.02
C GLU A 181 4.39 24.19 14.97
N ALA A 182 4.32 22.85 15.03
CA ALA A 182 3.60 22.03 14.03
C ALA A 182 2.10 22.37 13.94
N ALA A 183 1.46 22.74 15.06
CA ALA A 183 0.05 23.15 15.06
C ALA A 183 -0.17 24.42 14.23
N ASP A 184 0.68 25.44 14.40
CA ASP A 184 0.62 26.69 13.64
C ASP A 184 0.93 26.45 12.15
N ALA A 185 1.85 25.53 11.85
CA ALA A 185 2.14 25.12 10.48
C ALA A 185 0.91 24.48 9.80
N TRP A 186 0.17 23.64 10.51
CA TRP A 186 -1.06 23.04 10.02
C TRP A 186 -2.18 24.08 9.79
N GLU A 187 -2.29 25.09 10.65
CA GLU A 187 -3.23 26.19 10.44
C GLU A 187 -2.94 26.94 9.13
N LYS A 188 -1.68 27.22 8.84
CA LYS A 188 -1.26 27.85 7.58
C LYS A 188 -1.48 26.94 6.38
N LEU A 189 -1.11 25.66 6.49
CA LEU A 189 -1.25 24.68 5.42
C LEU A 189 -2.73 24.45 5.05
N ARG A 190 -3.65 24.51 6.00
CA ARG A 190 -5.09 24.34 5.80
C ARG A 190 -5.63 25.22 4.68
N ASP A 191 -5.17 26.45 4.57
CA ASP A 191 -5.67 27.41 3.57
C ASP A 191 -5.22 27.04 2.15
N LYS A 192 -4.22 26.18 2.00
CA LYS A 192 -3.72 25.64 0.72
C LYS A 192 -4.36 24.31 0.35
N VAL A 193 -4.94 23.59 1.30
CA VAL A 193 -5.56 22.29 1.04
C VAL A 193 -6.87 22.50 0.27
N LEU A 194 -6.94 21.92 -0.94
CA LEU A 194 -8.16 21.84 -1.73
C LEU A 194 -9.13 20.85 -1.10
N THR A 195 -8.62 19.66 -0.81
CA THR A 195 -9.39 18.58 -0.20
C THR A 195 -8.49 17.57 0.50
N VAL A 196 -9.10 16.80 1.40
CA VAL A 196 -8.47 15.69 2.13
C VAL A 196 -9.21 14.42 1.74
N THR A 197 -8.52 13.46 1.13
CA THR A 197 -9.12 12.21 0.67
C THR A 197 -8.91 11.06 1.67
N PRO A 198 -9.74 10.00 1.65
CA PRO A 198 -9.56 8.84 2.51
C PRO A 198 -8.26 8.06 2.25
N GLY A 199 -7.79 8.05 0.98
CA GLY A 199 -6.62 7.30 0.56
C GLY A 199 -5.87 7.98 -0.59
N TRP A 200 -4.73 7.38 -0.93
CA TRP A 200 -3.83 7.90 -1.96
C TRP A 200 -4.43 7.88 -3.36
N SER A 201 -5.15 6.81 -3.74
CA SER A 201 -5.70 6.64 -5.09
C SER A 201 -6.63 7.79 -5.49
N GLU A 202 -7.52 8.22 -4.59
CA GLU A 202 -8.41 9.35 -4.85
C GLU A 202 -7.65 10.67 -4.97
N ALA A 203 -6.69 10.92 -4.07
CA ALA A 203 -5.87 12.13 -4.10
C ALA A 203 -5.11 12.25 -5.42
N TYR A 204 -4.47 11.15 -5.82
CA TYR A 204 -3.68 11.12 -7.05
C TYR A 204 -4.55 11.25 -8.30
N GLY A 205 -5.75 10.67 -8.28
CA GLY A 205 -6.75 10.83 -9.35
C GLY A 205 -7.20 12.29 -9.53
N LEU A 206 -7.48 13.02 -8.45
CA LEU A 206 -7.81 14.45 -8.51
C LEU A 206 -6.67 15.28 -9.13
N PHE A 207 -5.43 14.96 -8.75
CA PHE A 207 -4.25 15.63 -9.30
C PHE A 207 -4.08 15.35 -10.79
N THR A 208 -4.12 14.09 -11.23
CA THR A 208 -3.96 13.72 -12.65
C THR A 208 -5.12 14.22 -13.52
N ASN A 209 -6.30 14.42 -12.96
CA ASN A 209 -7.44 15.08 -13.61
C ASN A 209 -7.30 16.60 -13.69
N GLY A 210 -6.24 17.20 -13.10
CA GLY A 210 -5.98 18.62 -13.13
C GLY A 210 -6.81 19.46 -12.15
N GLU A 211 -7.40 18.84 -11.13
CA GLU A 211 -8.19 19.57 -10.11
C GLU A 211 -7.31 20.28 -9.09
N ALA A 212 -6.06 19.80 -8.90
CA ALA A 212 -5.05 20.47 -8.09
C ALA A 212 -3.69 20.41 -8.80
N ALA A 213 -2.88 21.44 -8.60
CA ALA A 213 -1.55 21.53 -9.19
C ALA A 213 -0.49 20.70 -8.45
N MET A 214 -0.78 20.28 -7.20
CA MET A 214 0.11 19.43 -6.38
C MET A 214 -0.68 18.41 -5.57
N VAL A 215 -0.03 17.28 -5.29
CA VAL A 215 -0.55 16.19 -4.46
C VAL A 215 0.53 15.63 -3.55
N LEU A 216 0.18 15.24 -2.33
CA LEU A 216 1.07 14.42 -1.51
C LEU A 216 1.18 13.01 -2.09
N SER A 217 2.39 12.59 -2.40
CA SER A 217 2.72 11.31 -2.97
C SER A 217 4.16 10.92 -2.62
N TYR A 218 4.95 10.43 -3.59
CA TYR A 218 6.29 9.90 -3.37
C TYR A 218 7.30 10.48 -4.36
N THR A 219 8.56 10.49 -3.98
CA THR A 219 9.67 10.87 -4.88
C THR A 219 9.76 9.96 -6.11
N THR A 220 9.21 8.75 -6.04
CA THR A 220 9.19 7.75 -7.13
C THR A 220 8.04 7.93 -8.12
N SER A 221 7.00 8.70 -7.78
CA SER A 221 5.81 8.86 -8.63
C SER A 221 6.13 9.37 -10.06
N PRO A 222 7.08 10.29 -10.28
CA PRO A 222 7.45 10.70 -11.64
C PRO A 222 7.97 9.56 -12.52
N ALA A 223 8.66 8.58 -11.92
CA ALA A 223 9.22 7.44 -12.66
C ALA A 223 8.11 6.56 -13.27
N TYR A 224 6.97 6.41 -12.58
CA TYR A 224 5.81 5.70 -13.13
C TYR A 224 5.35 6.35 -14.44
N HIS A 225 5.13 7.67 -14.44
CA HIS A 225 4.68 8.40 -15.63
C HIS A 225 5.68 8.35 -16.77
N GLU A 226 6.99 8.41 -16.46
CA GLU A 226 8.03 8.28 -17.48
C GLU A 226 8.05 6.88 -18.09
N ILE A 227 7.93 5.83 -17.29
CA ILE A 227 7.99 4.43 -17.74
C ILE A 227 6.70 3.99 -18.44
N ALA A 228 5.54 4.27 -17.83
CA ALA A 228 4.26 3.77 -18.31
C ALA A 228 3.62 4.67 -19.38
N GLU A 229 3.84 5.98 -19.32
CA GLU A 229 3.17 6.97 -20.17
C GLU A 229 4.13 7.74 -21.09
N GLY A 230 5.46 7.62 -20.89
CA GLY A 230 6.46 8.41 -21.62
C GLY A 230 6.40 9.90 -21.29
N SER A 231 5.80 10.28 -20.16
CA SER A 231 5.54 11.66 -19.75
C SER A 231 6.49 12.09 -18.64
N ARG A 232 7.01 13.31 -18.73
CA ARG A 232 7.78 14.00 -17.67
C ARG A 232 7.04 15.21 -17.10
N ARG A 233 5.75 15.29 -17.34
CA ARG A 233 4.90 16.38 -16.87
C ARG A 233 4.86 16.45 -15.34
N TYR A 234 4.73 15.31 -14.70
CA TYR A 234 4.63 15.23 -13.25
C TYR A 234 6.00 15.07 -12.61
N GLN A 235 6.33 15.93 -11.68
CA GLN A 235 7.64 16.00 -11.02
C GLN A 235 7.48 16.01 -9.51
N ALA A 236 8.48 15.52 -8.79
CA ALA A 236 8.52 15.62 -7.32
C ALA A 236 9.27 16.89 -6.90
N ALA A 237 8.67 17.70 -6.03
CA ALA A 237 9.32 18.85 -5.46
C ALA A 237 10.44 18.39 -4.51
N ALA A 238 11.66 18.89 -4.73
CA ALA A 238 12.82 18.56 -3.89
C ALA A 238 12.88 19.53 -2.71
N PHE A 239 12.63 19.02 -1.50
CA PHE A 239 12.61 19.86 -0.29
C PHE A 239 13.96 19.86 0.43
N ALA A 240 14.41 21.04 0.83
CA ALA A 240 15.69 21.26 1.47
C ALA A 240 15.80 20.57 2.85
N GLU A 241 14.69 20.40 3.56
CA GLU A 241 14.63 19.65 4.83
C GLU A 241 14.77 18.15 4.66
N GLY A 242 14.77 17.66 3.42
CA GLY A 242 14.69 16.24 3.09
C GLY A 242 13.24 15.73 3.05
N HIS A 243 13.13 14.44 2.80
CA HIS A 243 11.86 13.74 2.61
C HIS A 243 11.67 12.69 3.69
N TYR A 244 10.45 12.55 4.19
CA TYR A 244 10.14 11.59 5.24
C TYR A 244 10.07 10.19 4.65
N LEU A 245 10.86 9.26 5.21
CA LEU A 245 10.93 7.87 4.79
C LEU A 245 9.76 7.07 5.35
N GLN A 246 9.16 6.23 4.53
CA GLN A 246 8.37 5.08 4.98
C GLN A 246 8.98 3.78 4.43
N VAL A 247 8.80 2.68 5.15
CA VAL A 247 9.05 1.32 4.68
C VAL A 247 7.75 0.55 4.80
N GLU A 248 7.23 0.03 3.70
CA GLU A 248 6.01 -0.78 3.70
C GLU A 248 6.32 -2.24 4.01
N VAL A 249 5.42 -2.86 4.76
CA VAL A 249 5.65 -4.18 5.32
C VAL A 249 4.49 -5.14 5.09
N ALA A 250 4.85 -6.42 4.99
CA ALA A 250 3.93 -7.55 5.06
C ALA A 250 4.10 -8.29 6.39
N ALA A 251 3.01 -8.85 6.91
CA ALA A 251 3.05 -9.67 8.11
C ALA A 251 2.00 -10.77 8.07
N ARG A 252 2.31 -11.93 8.66
CA ARG A 252 1.31 -12.97 8.88
C ARG A 252 0.50 -12.67 10.15
N THR A 253 -0.76 -13.06 10.13
CA THR A 253 -1.63 -12.95 11.30
C THR A 253 -1.55 -14.19 12.17
N VAL A 254 -2.07 -14.08 13.41
CA VAL A 254 -2.27 -15.24 14.33
C VAL A 254 -3.50 -16.08 13.96
N LYS A 255 -4.11 -15.87 12.78
CA LYS A 255 -5.26 -16.65 12.30
C LYS A 255 -4.89 -18.15 12.25
N GLY A 256 -5.75 -18.96 12.83
CA GLY A 256 -5.55 -20.43 12.86
C GLY A 256 -4.56 -20.91 13.91
N GLU A 257 -3.90 -20.05 14.66
CA GLU A 257 -3.16 -20.46 15.85
C GLU A 257 -4.17 -20.78 16.96
N ALA A 258 -4.18 -22.04 17.41
CA ALA A 258 -5.07 -22.48 18.50
C ALA A 258 -4.76 -21.67 19.78
N ASN A 259 -5.81 -21.28 20.49
CA ASN A 259 -5.74 -20.70 21.84
C ASN A 259 -5.07 -21.66 22.83
#